data_17bb098bfcfe3a9137546298d186869a
#
_entry.id   17bb098bfcfe3a9137546298d186869a
#
_cell.length_a   1.000
_cell.length_b   1.000
_cell.length_c   1.000
_cell.angle_alpha   90.00
_cell.angle_beta   90.00
_cell.angle_gamma   90.00
#
_symmetry.space_group_name_H-M   'P 1'
#
loop_
_entity.id
_entity.type
_entity.pdbx_description
1 polymer ?
#
loop_
_entity_poly.entity_id
_entity_poly.type
_entity_poly.pdbx_seq_one_letter_code
_entity_poly.pdbx_strand_id
1 'polypeptide(L)'
;MLGLRIKLPVTFTDTSLPTISEDKILTKGSLLLTDAAHRIMPWKSGVLTNGELLPNIASDFASELTSGELEPQYYIKGKMPGFIERTSKGGLHVAPEASKNIRYVGAAVSVPKAIVDYICNNQNHNFYFSQWGRITRAAGSNGAWYPYMNIHRSHDAATFPNGGAVSIGHTTEFLTPLAQNRIGYETNNVNSVAARYVSIAGKPEAMKAAGVTGMSPDDYVDEQYRSVALLGAYDENAAFYSYSRKYELPAWVFYRAYIEDLTVSGRTWDEVNAIDKAMYEKEVMTQGGRYFGDTFTAPA
;
A
#
# COMPACT_ATOMS: atom_id res chain seq x y z
N MET A 1 -19.02 7.88 6.57
CA MET A 1 -19.58 9.03 7.34
C MET A 1 -18.98 10.30 6.75
N LEU A 2 -19.76 11.08 5.99
CA LEU A 2 -19.29 12.34 5.41
C LEU A 2 -18.98 13.32 6.55
N GLY A 3 -17.71 13.68 6.70
CA GLY A 3 -17.29 14.69 7.64
C GLY A 3 -17.79 16.07 7.21
N LEU A 4 -18.35 16.83 8.15
CA LEU A 4 -18.76 18.22 7.90
C LEU A 4 -17.50 19.10 7.87
N ARG A 5 -17.15 19.65 6.70
CA ARG A 5 -16.10 20.68 6.56
C ARG A 5 -16.74 22.05 6.70
N ILE A 6 -16.47 22.75 7.78
CA ILE A 6 -16.89 24.14 7.98
C ILE A 6 -15.71 25.05 7.57
N LYS A 7 -15.84 25.73 6.43
CA LYS A 7 -14.90 26.79 6.05
C LYS A 7 -15.35 28.10 6.71
N LEU A 8 -14.63 28.52 7.73
CA LEU A 8 -14.92 29.79 8.39
C LEU A 8 -14.39 30.95 7.53
N PRO A 9 -15.16 32.03 7.36
CA PRO A 9 -14.75 33.19 6.54
C PRO A 9 -13.76 34.12 7.27
N VAL A 10 -13.17 33.66 8.37
CA VAL A 10 -12.28 34.42 9.24
C VAL A 10 -10.90 33.80 9.29
N THR A 11 -9.87 34.62 9.25
CA THR A 11 -8.49 34.18 9.49
C THR A 11 -8.25 34.22 11.00
N PHE A 12 -7.89 33.08 11.58
CA PHE A 12 -7.48 33.02 13.00
C PHE A 12 -6.11 33.66 13.12
N THR A 13 -6.02 34.72 13.93
CA THR A 13 -4.77 35.44 14.22
C THR A 13 -4.08 34.93 15.50
N ASP A 14 -4.76 34.12 16.28
CA ASP A 14 -4.19 33.52 17.49
C ASP A 14 -3.28 32.34 17.12
N THR A 15 -1.98 32.56 17.17
CA THR A 15 -0.94 31.58 16.88
C THR A 15 -0.69 30.61 18.02
N SER A 16 -1.35 30.77 19.17
CA SER A 16 -1.27 29.86 20.34
C SER A 16 -2.24 28.67 20.17
N LEU A 17 -3.24 28.78 19.31
CA LEU A 17 -4.16 27.69 19.01
C LEU A 17 -3.45 26.57 18.24
N PRO A 18 -3.69 25.30 18.58
CA PRO A 18 -3.14 24.20 17.81
C PRO A 18 -3.69 24.28 16.39
N THR A 19 -2.82 24.53 15.42
CA THR A 19 -3.16 24.45 14.01
C THR A 19 -3.36 22.99 13.64
N ILE A 20 -4.55 22.62 13.19
CA ILE A 20 -4.79 21.36 12.50
C ILE A 20 -4.15 21.56 11.12
N SER A 21 -2.89 21.17 10.98
CA SER A 21 -2.24 21.16 9.66
C SER A 21 -2.66 19.90 8.92
N GLU A 22 -3.16 20.10 7.70
CA GLU A 22 -3.28 18.99 6.76
C GLU A 22 -1.93 18.28 6.61
N ASP A 23 -1.96 16.98 6.33
CA ASP A 23 -0.72 16.23 6.05
C ASP A 23 0.01 16.91 4.87
N LYS A 24 1.28 17.24 5.06
CA LYS A 24 2.07 18.05 4.11
C LYS A 24 2.19 17.45 2.71
N ILE A 25 1.92 16.16 2.59
CA ILE A 25 1.97 15.48 1.29
C ILE A 25 0.72 15.73 0.45
N LEU A 26 -0.40 16.08 1.10
CA LEU A 26 -1.70 16.23 0.42
C LEU A 26 -1.73 17.39 -0.57
N THR A 27 -2.38 17.14 -1.70
CA THR A 27 -2.57 18.07 -2.81
C THR A 27 -3.82 17.71 -3.60
N LYS A 28 -4.21 18.55 -4.54
CA LYS A 28 -5.35 18.32 -5.45
C LYS A 28 -5.28 17.01 -6.26
N GLY A 29 -4.10 16.40 -6.38
CA GLY A 29 -3.90 15.09 -7.04
C GLY A 29 -3.95 13.91 -6.09
N SER A 30 -4.13 14.11 -4.78
CA SER A 30 -4.13 13.03 -3.79
C SER A 30 -5.38 12.15 -3.91
N LEU A 31 -5.18 10.86 -4.09
CA LEU A 31 -6.25 9.86 -4.25
C LEU A 31 -6.46 9.04 -2.98
N LEU A 32 -5.37 8.62 -2.36
CA LEU A 32 -5.40 7.79 -1.16
C LEU A 32 -4.28 8.18 -0.21
N LEU A 33 -4.62 8.39 1.03
CA LEU A 33 -3.68 8.41 2.14
C LEU A 33 -4.30 7.65 3.32
N THR A 34 -3.76 6.48 3.62
CA THR A 34 -4.14 5.72 4.81
C THR A 34 -2.92 5.52 5.70
N ASP A 35 -3.06 5.82 6.98
CA ASP A 35 -1.98 5.86 7.96
C ASP A 35 -2.49 5.35 9.30
N ALA A 36 -1.97 4.21 9.75
CA ALA A 36 -2.50 3.48 10.89
C ALA A 36 -2.46 4.25 12.22
N ALA A 37 -1.52 5.19 12.38
CA ALA A 37 -1.38 6.04 13.56
C ALA A 37 -1.40 7.54 13.20
N HIS A 38 -2.17 7.93 12.21
CA HIS A 38 -2.31 9.34 11.84
C HIS A 38 -2.83 10.18 13.01
N ARG A 39 -2.29 11.38 13.19
CA ARG A 39 -2.58 12.19 14.38
C ARG A 39 -4.04 12.63 14.51
N ILE A 40 -4.70 12.84 13.37
CA ILE A 40 -6.07 13.37 13.32
C ILE A 40 -7.07 12.26 12.99
N MET A 41 -6.71 11.36 12.06
CA MET A 41 -7.56 10.27 11.57
C MET A 41 -6.82 8.92 11.68
N PRO A 42 -6.51 8.45 12.90
CA PRO A 42 -5.91 7.13 13.08
C PRO A 42 -6.93 6.03 12.75
N TRP A 43 -6.42 4.86 12.42
CA TRP A 43 -7.28 3.69 12.40
C TRP A 43 -7.86 3.42 13.78
N LYS A 44 -9.03 2.83 13.84
CA LYS A 44 -9.65 2.40 15.09
C LYS A 44 -8.66 1.58 15.94
N SER A 45 -8.67 1.80 17.24
CA SER A 45 -7.89 1.01 18.18
C SER A 45 -8.41 -0.42 18.30
N GLY A 46 -7.53 -1.35 18.61
CA GLY A 46 -7.85 -2.77 18.77
C GLY A 46 -7.81 -3.58 17.47
N VAL A 47 -8.39 -4.76 17.51
CA VAL A 47 -8.40 -5.69 16.38
C VAL A 47 -9.33 -5.18 15.29
N LEU A 48 -8.84 -5.14 14.06
CA LEU A 48 -9.66 -4.82 12.89
C LEU A 48 -10.56 -6.00 12.54
N THR A 49 -11.76 -5.71 12.05
CA THR A 49 -12.72 -6.72 11.61
C THR A 49 -12.77 -6.80 10.10
N ASN A 50 -13.02 -7.99 9.56
CA ASN A 50 -13.12 -8.18 8.12
C ASN A 50 -14.20 -7.28 7.51
N GLY A 51 -13.86 -6.56 6.45
CA GLY A 51 -14.75 -5.57 5.82
C GLY A 51 -14.73 -4.20 6.50
N GLU A 52 -13.90 -3.97 7.52
CA GLU A 52 -13.83 -2.68 8.20
C GLU A 52 -13.26 -1.59 7.28
N LEU A 53 -13.98 -0.46 7.21
CA LEU A 53 -13.52 0.71 6.47
C LEU A 53 -12.45 1.44 7.28
N LEU A 54 -11.38 1.82 6.61
CA LEU A 54 -10.26 2.55 7.18
C LEU A 54 -10.27 3.99 6.68
N PRO A 55 -9.76 4.96 7.46
CA PRO A 55 -9.72 6.34 7.01
C PRO A 55 -8.89 6.54 5.73
N ASN A 56 -9.46 7.26 4.76
CA ASN A 56 -8.73 7.89 3.68
C ASN A 56 -8.59 9.38 4.00
N ILE A 57 -7.40 9.80 4.41
CA ILE A 57 -7.10 11.19 4.80
C ILE A 57 -7.14 12.12 3.58
N ALA A 58 -6.98 11.55 2.37
CA ALA A 58 -7.06 12.26 1.10
C ALA A 58 -8.49 12.31 0.52
N SER A 59 -9.52 11.84 1.24
CA SER A 59 -10.88 11.68 0.70
C SER A 59 -11.47 12.96 0.10
N ASP A 60 -11.21 14.13 0.71
CA ASP A 60 -11.70 15.41 0.20
C ASP A 60 -11.14 15.70 -1.20
N PHE A 61 -9.84 15.50 -1.41
CA PHE A 61 -9.19 15.68 -2.71
C PHE A 61 -9.63 14.62 -3.72
N ALA A 62 -9.69 13.36 -3.28
CA ALA A 62 -10.11 12.26 -4.12
C ALA A 62 -11.56 12.45 -4.63
N SER A 63 -12.45 13.00 -3.80
CA SER A 63 -13.85 13.26 -4.17
C SER A 63 -14.02 14.33 -5.27
N GLU A 64 -12.99 15.16 -5.48
CA GLU A 64 -12.97 16.13 -6.60
C GLU A 64 -12.58 15.45 -7.93
N LEU A 65 -11.97 14.26 -7.88
CA LEU A 65 -11.46 13.55 -9.05
C LEU A 65 -12.31 12.33 -9.42
N THR A 66 -12.94 11.69 -8.45
CA THR A 66 -13.77 10.51 -8.67
C THR A 66 -14.93 10.46 -7.68
N SER A 67 -15.88 9.58 -7.93
CA SER A 67 -17.07 9.41 -7.11
C SER A 67 -17.21 7.95 -6.66
N GLY A 68 -17.85 7.74 -5.52
CA GLY A 68 -18.06 6.41 -4.93
C GLY A 68 -17.45 6.28 -3.55
N GLU A 69 -17.27 5.05 -3.09
CA GLU A 69 -16.59 4.74 -1.83
C GLU A 69 -15.10 5.06 -1.95
N LEU A 70 -14.58 5.86 -1.05
CA LEU A 70 -13.18 6.34 -1.06
C LEU A 70 -12.36 5.84 0.11
N GLU A 71 -12.96 5.14 1.06
CA GLU A 71 -12.29 4.55 2.20
C GLU A 71 -11.68 3.17 1.84
N PRO A 72 -10.39 2.96 2.13
CA PRO A 72 -9.78 1.63 2.05
C PRO A 72 -10.52 0.65 2.96
N GLN A 73 -10.50 -0.61 2.57
CA GLN A 73 -11.18 -1.64 3.33
C GLN A 73 -10.19 -2.72 3.78
N TYR A 74 -10.30 -3.11 5.05
CA TYR A 74 -9.51 -4.19 5.61
C TYR A 74 -10.17 -5.53 5.35
N TYR A 75 -9.39 -6.49 4.87
CA TYR A 75 -9.85 -7.86 4.62
C TYR A 75 -8.98 -8.89 5.33
N ILE A 76 -9.64 -9.95 5.78
CA ILE A 76 -9.00 -11.17 6.29
C ILE A 76 -9.45 -12.34 5.42
N LYS A 77 -8.50 -13.15 5.02
CA LYS A 77 -8.75 -14.38 4.26
C LYS A 77 -8.28 -15.60 5.05
N GLY A 78 -9.21 -16.50 5.32
CA GLY A 78 -8.95 -17.76 6.00
C GLY A 78 -8.47 -17.63 7.46
N LYS A 79 -8.15 -18.77 8.07
CA LYS A 79 -7.51 -18.83 9.40
C LYS A 79 -6.03 -19.12 9.20
N MET A 80 -5.21 -18.10 9.29
CA MET A 80 -3.77 -18.21 9.10
C MET A 80 -3.10 -18.89 10.31
N PRO A 81 -2.26 -19.89 10.10
CA PRO A 81 -1.28 -20.30 11.11
C PRO A 81 -0.30 -19.16 11.38
N GLY A 82 -0.20 -18.75 12.64
CA GLY A 82 0.48 -17.52 13.04
C GLY A 82 -0.50 -16.52 13.61
N PHE A 83 -0.22 -15.23 13.48
CA PHE A 83 -1.08 -14.20 14.07
C PHE A 83 -1.19 -12.93 13.21
N ILE A 84 -2.28 -12.21 13.45
CA ILE A 84 -2.53 -10.85 12.95
C ILE A 84 -2.77 -9.98 14.18
N GLU A 85 -2.02 -8.90 14.32
CA GLU A 85 -2.13 -7.99 15.46
C GLU A 85 -2.01 -6.52 15.06
N ARG A 86 -2.40 -5.66 15.98
CA ARG A 86 -2.00 -4.24 15.97
C ARG A 86 -0.78 -4.08 16.85
N THR A 87 0.29 -3.49 16.31
CA THR A 87 1.52 -3.22 17.05
C THR A 87 1.32 -2.17 18.15
N SER A 88 2.30 -1.98 19.02
CA SER A 88 2.24 -0.97 20.11
C SER A 88 2.02 0.46 19.59
N LYS A 89 2.42 0.75 18.36
CA LYS A 89 2.23 2.05 17.68
C LYS A 89 1.11 2.04 16.65
N GLY A 90 0.33 0.98 16.61
CA GLY A 90 -0.86 0.88 15.76
C GLY A 90 -0.63 0.39 14.34
N GLY A 91 0.56 -0.10 13.99
CA GLY A 91 0.80 -0.77 12.72
C GLY A 91 -0.01 -2.08 12.59
N LEU A 92 -0.27 -2.52 11.39
CA LEU A 92 -0.89 -3.83 11.13
C LEU A 92 0.21 -4.86 10.90
N HIS A 93 0.43 -5.74 11.85
CA HIS A 93 1.43 -6.80 11.79
C HIS A 93 0.79 -8.13 11.44
N VAL A 94 1.33 -8.80 10.43
CA VAL A 94 0.93 -10.14 10.04
C VAL A 94 2.16 -11.03 10.03
N ALA A 95 2.15 -12.07 10.85
CA ALA A 95 3.24 -13.01 11.03
C ALA A 95 2.75 -14.45 10.78
N PRO A 96 2.84 -14.94 9.53
CA PRO A 96 2.58 -16.33 9.21
C PRO A 96 3.57 -17.26 9.93
N GLU A 97 3.15 -18.44 10.31
CA GLU A 97 4.06 -19.47 10.84
C GLU A 97 5.00 -19.97 9.72
N ALA A 98 6.31 -19.83 9.91
CA ALA A 98 7.30 -20.14 8.88
C ALA A 98 7.30 -21.59 8.41
N SER A 99 7.02 -22.53 9.32
CA SER A 99 7.04 -23.98 9.05
C SER A 99 5.81 -24.50 8.32
N LYS A 100 4.76 -23.69 8.17
CA LYS A 100 3.48 -24.12 7.59
C LYS A 100 3.37 -23.80 6.12
N ASN A 101 2.74 -24.70 5.40
CA ASN A 101 2.29 -24.48 4.05
C ASN A 101 1.03 -23.58 4.10
N ILE A 102 1.18 -22.32 3.73
CA ILE A 102 0.13 -21.31 3.82
C ILE A 102 -0.30 -20.90 2.43
N ARG A 103 -1.60 -20.96 2.15
CA ARG A 103 -2.24 -20.51 0.89
C ARG A 103 -3.53 -19.78 1.22
N TYR A 104 -3.79 -18.71 0.49
CA TYR A 104 -5.06 -17.98 0.53
C TYR A 104 -5.45 -17.55 1.93
N VAL A 105 -4.47 -17.18 2.76
CA VAL A 105 -4.71 -16.75 4.12
C VAL A 105 -3.78 -15.59 4.49
N GLY A 106 -4.35 -14.57 5.13
CA GLY A 106 -3.62 -13.38 5.52
C GLY A 106 -4.54 -12.19 5.70
N ALA A 107 -4.00 -11.01 5.52
CA ALA A 107 -4.74 -9.76 5.56
C ALA A 107 -4.38 -8.86 4.38
N ALA A 108 -5.31 -7.99 4.00
CA ALA A 108 -5.11 -6.98 2.97
C ALA A 108 -5.74 -5.65 3.37
N VAL A 109 -5.18 -4.56 2.88
CA VAL A 109 -5.80 -3.24 2.86
C VAL A 109 -6.02 -2.88 1.40
N SER A 110 -7.27 -2.89 0.96
CA SER A 110 -7.61 -2.66 -0.44
C SER A 110 -7.65 -1.17 -0.77
N VAL A 111 -7.28 -0.84 -2.00
CA VAL A 111 -7.59 0.46 -2.60
C VAL A 111 -9.09 0.51 -2.91
N PRO A 112 -9.78 1.60 -2.61
CA PRO A 112 -11.18 1.77 -3.01
C PRO A 112 -11.37 1.55 -4.52
N LYS A 113 -12.44 0.84 -4.88
CA LYS A 113 -12.73 0.52 -6.29
C LYS A 113 -12.83 1.78 -7.15
N ALA A 114 -13.43 2.85 -6.64
CA ALA A 114 -13.56 4.13 -7.31
C ALA A 114 -12.20 4.74 -7.69
N ILE A 115 -11.19 4.62 -6.82
CA ILE A 115 -9.83 5.10 -7.08
C ILE A 115 -9.15 4.27 -8.17
N VAL A 116 -9.32 2.95 -8.14
CA VAL A 116 -8.77 2.08 -9.19
C VAL A 116 -9.45 2.33 -10.53
N ASP A 117 -10.76 2.54 -10.54
CA ASP A 117 -11.50 2.89 -11.76
C ASP A 117 -11.02 4.22 -12.33
N TYR A 118 -10.74 5.21 -11.46
CA TYR A 118 -10.13 6.46 -11.89
C TYR A 118 -8.77 6.22 -12.56
N ILE A 119 -7.90 5.40 -11.97
CA ILE A 119 -6.60 5.04 -12.56
C ILE A 119 -6.79 4.35 -13.92
N CYS A 120 -7.74 3.41 -14.03
CA CYS A 120 -8.07 2.72 -15.27
C CYS A 120 -8.54 3.67 -16.38
N ASN A 121 -9.29 4.70 -16.01
CA ASN A 121 -9.82 5.68 -16.97
C ASN A 121 -8.81 6.78 -17.36
N ASN A 122 -7.70 6.90 -16.60
CA ASN A 122 -6.66 7.94 -16.79
C ASN A 122 -5.28 7.31 -16.98
N GLN A 123 -5.17 6.25 -17.78
CA GLN A 123 -3.93 5.47 -17.94
C GLN A 123 -2.76 6.26 -18.54
N ASN A 124 -3.02 7.42 -19.15
CA ASN A 124 -2.02 8.37 -19.64
C ASN A 124 -1.49 9.34 -18.56
N HIS A 125 -2.11 9.37 -17.38
CA HIS A 125 -1.61 10.12 -16.25
C HIS A 125 -0.43 9.42 -15.58
N ASN A 126 0.42 10.20 -14.93
CA ASN A 126 1.54 9.72 -14.14
C ASN A 126 1.10 9.60 -12.68
N PHE A 127 1.13 8.40 -12.12
CA PHE A 127 0.72 8.14 -10.75
C PHE A 127 1.91 7.83 -9.86
N TYR A 128 1.87 8.33 -8.63
CA TYR A 128 2.81 8.04 -7.56
C TYR A 128 2.18 7.06 -6.57
N PHE A 129 2.99 6.11 -6.12
CA PHE A 129 2.62 5.15 -5.08
C PHE A 129 3.74 5.04 -4.06
N SER A 130 3.39 4.98 -2.79
CA SER A 130 4.36 4.69 -1.73
C SER A 130 3.77 3.85 -0.62
N GLN A 131 4.68 3.22 0.14
CA GLN A 131 4.33 2.42 1.30
C GLN A 131 5.42 2.53 2.38
N TRP A 132 4.98 2.59 3.63
CA TRP A 132 5.82 2.50 4.83
C TRP A 132 5.51 1.22 5.57
N GLY A 133 6.54 0.53 5.99
CA GLY A 133 6.39 -0.70 6.74
C GLY A 133 7.66 -1.12 7.47
N ARG A 134 7.64 -2.34 8.00
CA ARG A 134 8.81 -2.97 8.63
C ARG A 134 8.76 -4.46 8.38
N ILE A 135 9.82 -5.03 7.84
CA ILE A 135 10.00 -6.48 7.81
C ILE A 135 10.41 -6.93 9.22
N THR A 136 9.65 -7.84 9.79
CA THR A 136 9.87 -8.39 11.13
C THR A 136 10.48 -9.80 11.09
N ARG A 137 10.25 -10.53 10.00
CA ARG A 137 10.95 -11.74 9.60
C ARG A 137 11.17 -11.71 8.10
N ALA A 138 12.42 -11.90 7.67
CA ALA A 138 12.75 -12.01 6.26
C ALA A 138 12.10 -13.27 5.66
N ALA A 139 11.81 -13.24 4.37
CA ALA A 139 11.39 -14.43 3.65
C ALA A 139 12.52 -15.44 3.55
N GLY A 140 12.18 -16.71 3.46
CA GLY A 140 13.15 -17.77 3.25
C GLY A 140 13.86 -17.70 1.89
N SER A 141 14.88 -18.52 1.72
CA SER A 141 15.87 -18.45 0.64
C SER A 141 15.39 -18.89 -0.76
N ASN A 142 14.12 -19.17 -0.95
CA ASN A 142 13.65 -19.88 -2.16
C ASN A 142 13.28 -18.99 -3.35
N GLY A 143 13.94 -17.85 -3.54
CA GLY A 143 13.81 -17.03 -4.75
C GLY A 143 12.40 -16.48 -5.01
N ALA A 144 11.57 -16.38 -3.98
CA ALA A 144 10.18 -15.99 -4.11
C ALA A 144 10.04 -14.47 -4.12
N TRP A 145 9.18 -14.00 -5.00
CA TRP A 145 8.71 -12.63 -4.96
C TRP A 145 7.46 -12.56 -4.08
N TYR A 146 7.46 -11.65 -3.11
CA TYR A 146 6.35 -11.42 -2.20
C TYR A 146 5.82 -10.00 -2.39
N PRO A 147 4.61 -9.82 -2.91
CA PRO A 147 4.04 -8.49 -3.09
C PRO A 147 3.65 -7.90 -1.73
N TYR A 148 3.98 -6.63 -1.53
CA TYR A 148 3.50 -5.80 -0.43
C TYR A 148 2.35 -4.90 -0.85
N MET A 149 2.42 -4.39 -2.09
CA MET A 149 1.37 -3.60 -2.73
C MET A 149 1.12 -4.19 -4.11
N ASN A 150 -0.12 -4.30 -4.51
CA ASN A 150 -0.49 -4.85 -5.80
C ASN A 150 -1.76 -4.18 -6.34
N ILE A 151 -1.61 -3.43 -7.43
CA ILE A 151 -2.73 -3.01 -8.28
C ILE A 151 -2.42 -3.58 -9.66
N HIS A 152 -2.65 -4.86 -9.78
CA HIS A 152 -2.25 -5.64 -10.93
C HIS A 152 -3.04 -6.95 -10.98
N ARG A 153 -3.68 -7.23 -12.12
CA ARG A 153 -4.32 -8.50 -12.39
C ARG A 153 -3.42 -9.35 -13.28
N SER A 154 -2.75 -10.31 -12.72
CA SER A 154 -2.13 -11.38 -13.48
C SER A 154 -2.08 -12.65 -12.66
N HIS A 155 -2.55 -13.73 -13.24
CA HIS A 155 -2.52 -15.05 -12.66
C HIS A 155 -1.41 -15.92 -13.23
N ASP A 156 -0.77 -15.51 -14.32
CA ASP A 156 0.17 -16.37 -15.02
C ASP A 156 1.38 -15.56 -15.54
N ALA A 157 2.57 -15.96 -15.13
CA ALA A 157 3.82 -15.36 -15.58
C ALA A 157 4.06 -15.54 -17.10
N ALA A 158 3.48 -16.55 -17.70
CA ALA A 158 3.60 -16.82 -19.13
C ALA A 158 2.60 -16.02 -19.96
N THR A 159 1.52 -15.56 -19.35
CA THR A 159 0.45 -14.82 -19.98
C THR A 159 0.12 -13.57 -19.19
N PHE A 160 1.01 -12.57 -19.16
CA PHE A 160 0.71 -11.25 -18.59
C PHE A 160 -0.09 -10.38 -19.59
N PRO A 161 -1.30 -10.77 -20.01
CA PRO A 161 -2.02 -10.01 -21.02
C PRO A 161 -2.68 -8.77 -20.44
N ASN A 162 -2.85 -8.73 -19.11
CA ASN A 162 -3.61 -7.66 -18.45
C ASN A 162 -2.66 -6.72 -17.71
N GLY A 163 -2.76 -5.45 -18.05
CA GLY A 163 -1.96 -4.40 -17.45
C GLY A 163 -2.25 -4.20 -15.98
N GLY A 164 -1.36 -3.49 -15.31
CA GLY A 164 -1.52 -3.10 -13.93
C GLY A 164 -0.87 -1.76 -13.65
N ALA A 165 -1.23 -1.12 -12.56
CA ALA A 165 -0.62 0.13 -12.18
C ALA A 165 0.70 -0.12 -11.46
N VAL A 166 0.70 -0.94 -10.43
CA VAL A 166 1.88 -1.12 -9.58
C VAL A 166 1.93 -2.52 -8.99
N SER A 167 3.14 -3.01 -8.82
CA SER A 167 3.42 -4.16 -8.00
C SER A 167 4.74 -3.92 -7.27
N ILE A 168 4.69 -3.80 -5.94
CA ILE A 168 5.83 -3.58 -5.05
C ILE A 168 5.97 -4.82 -4.18
N GLY A 169 7.16 -5.38 -4.14
CA GLY A 169 7.43 -6.55 -3.34
C GLY A 169 8.92 -6.70 -3.04
N HIS A 170 9.28 -7.76 -2.36
CA HIS A 170 10.67 -8.15 -2.26
C HIS A 170 10.91 -9.52 -2.87
N THR A 171 12.14 -9.79 -3.22
CA THR A 171 12.59 -11.08 -3.73
C THR A 171 13.89 -11.46 -3.06
N THR A 172 14.10 -12.75 -2.88
CA THR A 172 15.38 -13.31 -2.44
C THR A 172 16.36 -13.52 -3.58
N GLU A 173 15.86 -13.51 -4.81
CA GLU A 173 16.66 -13.59 -6.03
C GLU A 173 16.45 -12.35 -6.88
N PHE A 174 17.48 -11.98 -7.64
CA PHE A 174 17.40 -10.93 -8.63
C PHE A 174 16.52 -11.44 -9.79
N LEU A 175 15.24 -11.15 -9.74
CA LEU A 175 14.40 -11.34 -10.90
C LEU A 175 14.72 -10.22 -11.87
N THR A 176 15.25 -10.58 -13.03
CA THR A 176 15.29 -9.68 -14.19
C THR A 176 13.90 -9.04 -14.28
N PRO A 177 13.80 -7.72 -14.37
CA PRO A 177 12.51 -7.09 -14.45
C PRO A 177 11.72 -7.75 -15.56
N LEU A 178 10.67 -8.47 -15.25
CA LEU A 178 9.57 -8.73 -16.18
C LEU A 178 8.89 -7.38 -16.40
N ALA A 179 9.71 -6.39 -16.65
CA ALA A 179 9.52 -4.96 -16.55
C ALA A 179 8.49 -4.42 -17.53
N GLN A 180 7.82 -5.29 -18.24
CA GLN A 180 7.10 -4.84 -19.42
C GLN A 180 5.65 -4.47 -19.13
N ASN A 181 5.12 -4.81 -17.95
CA ASN A 181 3.67 -4.73 -17.71
C ASN A 181 3.26 -3.96 -16.46
N ARG A 182 4.16 -3.12 -15.89
CA ARG A 182 3.89 -2.44 -14.61
C ARG A 182 4.53 -1.07 -14.62
N ILE A 183 3.90 -0.08 -14.02
CA ILE A 183 4.43 1.27 -13.83
C ILE A 183 5.80 1.22 -13.17
N GLY A 184 6.03 0.24 -12.35
CA GLY A 184 7.29 0.02 -11.74
C GLY A 184 7.30 -1.26 -10.94
N TYR A 185 8.49 -1.74 -10.79
CA TYR A 185 8.83 -2.93 -10.08
C TYR A 185 10.05 -2.61 -9.21
N GLU A 186 9.82 -2.47 -7.92
CA GLU A 186 10.91 -2.23 -6.98
C GLU A 186 11.62 -3.56 -6.70
N THR A 187 12.81 -3.70 -7.26
CA THR A 187 13.64 -4.90 -7.09
C THR A 187 14.65 -4.79 -5.95
N ASN A 188 14.85 -3.57 -5.43
CA ASN A 188 15.90 -3.31 -4.44
C ASN A 188 15.46 -3.57 -3.01
N ASN A 189 14.36 -4.27 -2.81
CA ASN A 189 13.93 -4.66 -1.48
C ASN A 189 14.84 -5.73 -0.91
N VAL A 190 15.73 -5.26 -0.08
CA VAL A 190 16.61 -6.16 0.68
C VAL A 190 15.76 -7.02 1.60
N ASN A 191 15.83 -8.32 1.42
CA ASN A 191 15.18 -9.32 2.28
C ASN A 191 15.87 -9.37 3.65
N SER A 192 15.67 -8.36 4.47
CA SER A 192 16.24 -8.26 5.82
C SER A 192 15.29 -7.58 6.78
N VAL A 193 15.38 -7.96 8.05
CA VAL A 193 14.59 -7.36 9.14
C VAL A 193 14.98 -5.89 9.29
N ALA A 194 14.12 -4.99 8.86
CA ALA A 194 14.31 -3.54 8.96
C ALA A 194 13.02 -2.78 8.66
N ALA A 195 13.00 -1.50 9.03
CA ALA A 195 12.00 -0.56 8.52
C ALA A 195 12.21 -0.34 7.02
N ARG A 196 11.11 -0.13 6.28
CA ARG A 196 11.07 -0.02 4.82
C ARG A 196 10.25 1.18 4.39
N TYR A 197 10.82 1.89 3.45
CA TYR A 197 10.15 2.89 2.63
C TYR A 197 10.33 2.51 1.17
N VAL A 198 9.24 2.52 0.43
CA VAL A 198 9.27 2.31 -1.02
C VAL A 198 8.39 3.32 -1.71
N SER A 199 8.81 3.82 -2.85
CA SER A 199 8.00 4.67 -3.71
C SER A 199 8.30 4.41 -5.18
N ILE A 200 7.28 4.64 -6.00
CA ILE A 200 7.37 4.44 -7.44
C ILE A 200 6.43 5.40 -8.15
N ALA A 201 6.75 5.79 -9.38
CA ALA A 201 5.81 6.49 -10.23
C ALA A 201 5.91 6.07 -11.70
N GLY A 202 4.82 6.25 -12.42
CA GLY A 202 4.75 5.99 -13.85
C GLY A 202 3.33 6.03 -14.39
N LYS A 203 3.21 5.76 -15.71
CA LYS A 203 1.95 5.77 -16.44
C LYS A 203 1.47 4.35 -16.74
N PRO A 204 0.24 3.97 -16.38
CA PRO A 204 -0.31 2.67 -16.75
C PRO A 204 -0.24 2.37 -18.26
N GLU A 205 -0.45 3.37 -19.12
CA GLU A 205 -0.39 3.18 -20.57
C GLU A 205 0.99 2.81 -21.13
N ALA A 206 2.08 3.15 -20.41
CA ALA A 206 3.42 2.78 -20.83
C ALA A 206 3.59 1.26 -21.00
N MET A 207 2.68 0.49 -20.43
CA MET A 207 2.62 -0.96 -20.50
C MET A 207 1.96 -1.48 -21.77
N LYS A 208 1.15 -0.67 -22.46
CA LYS A 208 0.53 -1.04 -23.74
C LYS A 208 1.55 -1.22 -24.85
N ALA A 209 2.68 -0.52 -24.78
CA ALA A 209 3.75 -0.62 -25.79
C ALA A 209 4.35 -2.03 -25.92
N ALA A 210 4.13 -2.92 -24.96
CA ALA A 210 4.59 -4.29 -24.96
C ALA A 210 3.54 -5.30 -25.49
N GLY A 211 2.44 -4.82 -26.10
CA GLY A 211 1.36 -5.68 -26.61
C GLY A 211 0.39 -6.17 -25.52
N VAL A 212 0.43 -5.54 -24.35
CA VAL A 212 -0.45 -5.87 -23.25
C VAL A 212 -1.74 -5.07 -23.33
N THR A 213 -2.87 -5.69 -23.03
CA THR A 213 -4.13 -4.97 -22.85
C THR A 213 -3.99 -3.99 -21.67
N GLY A 214 -4.53 -2.76 -21.84
CA GLY A 214 -4.53 -1.80 -20.76
C GLY A 214 -5.33 -2.27 -19.54
N MET A 215 -5.31 -1.51 -18.48
CA MET A 215 -6.13 -1.74 -17.30
C MET A 215 -7.62 -1.58 -17.66
N SER A 216 -8.45 -2.49 -17.16
CA SER A 216 -9.92 -2.38 -17.23
C SER A 216 -10.50 -2.38 -15.82
N PRO A 217 -11.51 -1.55 -15.52
CA PRO A 217 -12.19 -1.58 -14.22
C PRO A 217 -12.66 -2.97 -13.77
N ASP A 218 -13.12 -3.79 -14.72
CA ASP A 218 -13.62 -5.14 -14.45
C ASP A 218 -12.53 -6.10 -13.96
N ASP A 219 -11.28 -5.80 -14.22
CA ASP A 219 -10.14 -6.60 -13.79
C ASP A 219 -9.84 -6.46 -12.29
N TYR A 220 -10.39 -5.44 -11.61
CA TYR A 220 -10.07 -5.06 -10.24
C TYR A 220 -11.26 -5.13 -9.28
N VAL A 221 -12.23 -6.00 -9.57
CA VAL A 221 -13.37 -6.23 -8.67
C VAL A 221 -12.89 -6.89 -7.38
N ASP A 222 -12.00 -7.87 -7.47
CA ASP A 222 -11.44 -8.57 -6.33
C ASP A 222 -10.37 -7.71 -5.62
N GLU A 223 -10.45 -7.62 -4.29
CA GLU A 223 -9.56 -6.82 -3.46
C GLU A 223 -8.08 -7.25 -3.53
N GLN A 224 -7.80 -8.52 -3.81
CA GLN A 224 -6.43 -9.01 -3.96
C GLN A 224 -5.68 -8.37 -5.13
N TYR A 225 -6.41 -7.86 -6.14
CA TYR A 225 -5.82 -7.21 -7.31
C TYR A 225 -5.69 -5.69 -7.16
N ARG A 226 -6.16 -5.14 -6.06
CA ARG A 226 -6.17 -3.70 -5.78
C ARG A 226 -5.84 -3.40 -4.32
N SER A 227 -4.68 -3.78 -3.83
CA SER A 227 -4.31 -3.62 -2.42
C SER A 227 -3.06 -2.78 -2.25
N VAL A 228 -3.10 -1.85 -1.29
CA VAL A 228 -1.92 -1.11 -0.82
C VAL A 228 -1.15 -1.86 0.26
N ALA A 229 -1.72 -2.92 0.83
CA ALA A 229 -1.02 -3.87 1.68
C ALA A 229 -1.54 -5.28 1.43
N LEU A 230 -0.63 -6.21 1.16
CA LEU A 230 -0.87 -7.64 1.06
C LEU A 230 0.02 -8.34 2.06
N LEU A 231 -0.57 -8.96 3.07
CA LEU A 231 0.12 -9.53 4.21
C LEU A 231 -0.15 -11.03 4.32
N GLY A 232 0.88 -11.80 4.57
CA GLY A 232 0.80 -13.25 4.56
C GLY A 232 0.70 -13.80 3.13
N ALA A 233 -0.11 -14.82 2.92
CA ALA A 233 -0.42 -15.40 1.60
C ALA A 233 -1.84 -15.02 1.15
N TYR A 234 -2.23 -13.77 1.36
CA TYR A 234 -3.56 -13.27 1.00
C TYR A 234 -3.84 -13.40 -0.48
N ASP A 235 -2.87 -12.98 -1.29
CA ASP A 235 -2.94 -13.15 -2.72
C ASP A 235 -2.62 -14.58 -3.12
N GLU A 236 -3.49 -15.15 -3.94
CA GLU A 236 -3.27 -16.40 -4.65
C GLU A 236 -1.94 -16.39 -5.41
N ASN A 237 -1.57 -15.24 -5.94
CA ASN A 237 -0.34 -15.02 -6.68
C ASN A 237 0.90 -14.85 -5.79
N ALA A 238 0.76 -14.49 -4.53
CA ALA A 238 1.90 -14.49 -3.60
C ALA A 238 2.53 -15.89 -3.46
N ALA A 239 1.74 -16.92 -3.73
CA ALA A 239 2.21 -18.31 -3.81
C ALA A 239 2.63 -18.73 -5.25
N PHE A 240 2.65 -17.82 -6.21
CA PHE A 240 2.51 -18.07 -7.63
C PHE A 240 3.70 -18.78 -8.29
N TYR A 241 4.91 -18.59 -7.82
CA TYR A 241 6.07 -19.03 -8.61
C TYR A 241 6.63 -20.40 -8.29
N SER A 242 6.20 -21.09 -7.25
CA SER A 242 6.43 -22.53 -7.08
C SER A 242 5.72 -23.11 -5.86
N TYR A 243 5.46 -24.41 -5.87
CA TYR A 243 4.95 -25.13 -4.71
C TYR A 243 5.83 -25.01 -3.45
N SER A 244 7.12 -24.68 -3.63
CA SER A 244 8.07 -24.45 -2.54
C SER A 244 7.89 -23.13 -1.80
N ARG A 245 7.17 -22.16 -2.36
CA ARG A 245 7.06 -20.79 -1.84
C ARG A 245 6.01 -20.59 -0.75
N LYS A 246 5.31 -21.62 -0.38
CA LYS A 246 4.30 -21.63 0.67
C LYS A 246 4.90 -21.64 2.07
N TYR A 247 6.18 -21.93 2.16
CA TYR A 247 6.94 -21.98 3.39
C TYR A 247 7.76 -20.70 3.51
N GLU A 248 8.03 -20.30 4.75
CA GLU A 248 8.94 -19.20 5.02
C GLU A 248 8.47 -17.83 4.47
N LEU A 249 7.15 -17.60 4.48
CA LEU A 249 6.59 -16.30 4.13
C LEU A 249 7.17 -15.21 5.05
N PRO A 250 7.40 -14.00 4.52
CA PRO A 250 7.86 -12.89 5.36
C PRO A 250 6.78 -12.54 6.38
N ALA A 251 7.22 -12.04 7.54
CA ALA A 251 6.35 -11.33 8.45
C ALA A 251 6.67 -9.84 8.35
N TRP A 252 5.66 -8.98 8.34
CA TRP A 252 5.88 -7.55 8.23
C TRP A 252 4.74 -6.71 8.80
N VAL A 253 5.07 -5.47 9.14
CA VAL A 253 4.14 -4.46 9.63
C VAL A 253 3.88 -3.45 8.53
N PHE A 254 2.61 -3.19 8.26
CA PHE A 254 2.17 -2.05 7.45
C PHE A 254 1.91 -0.84 8.35
N TYR A 255 2.37 0.34 7.93
CA TYR A 255 2.16 1.61 8.62
C TYR A 255 1.31 2.59 7.82
N ARG A 256 1.68 2.85 6.56
CA ARG A 256 1.10 3.90 5.73
C ARG A 256 1.21 3.55 4.25
N ALA A 257 0.24 4.03 3.45
CA ALA A 257 0.31 4.07 2.00
C ALA A 257 -0.23 5.38 1.46
N TYR A 258 0.33 5.82 0.33
CA TYR A 258 -0.08 7.02 -0.37
C TYR A 258 -0.17 6.77 -1.88
N ILE A 259 -1.20 7.34 -2.51
CA ILE A 259 -1.40 7.34 -3.98
C ILE A 259 -1.76 8.76 -4.41
N GLU A 260 -1.09 9.23 -5.47
CA GLU A 260 -1.30 10.55 -6.04
C GLU A 260 -1.27 10.51 -7.58
N ASP A 261 -2.15 11.27 -8.21
CA ASP A 261 -2.08 11.61 -9.62
C ASP A 261 -1.15 12.82 -9.80
N LEU A 262 0.09 12.55 -10.23
CA LEU A 262 1.12 13.57 -10.46
C LEU A 262 0.77 14.48 -11.63
N THR A 263 -0.01 14.00 -12.59
CA THR A 263 -0.46 14.84 -13.73
C THR A 263 -1.42 15.92 -13.26
N VAL A 264 -2.32 15.57 -12.35
CA VAL A 264 -3.28 16.54 -11.77
C VAL A 264 -2.58 17.48 -10.80
N SER A 265 -1.73 16.96 -9.91
CA SER A 265 -1.02 17.81 -8.94
C SER A 265 0.01 18.73 -9.60
N GLY A 266 0.58 18.32 -10.72
CA GLY A 266 1.67 18.99 -11.39
C GLY A 266 3.04 18.77 -10.74
N ARG A 267 3.13 17.81 -9.81
CA ARG A 267 4.38 17.45 -9.11
C ARG A 267 5.15 16.36 -9.85
N THR A 268 6.45 16.36 -9.64
CA THR A 268 7.34 15.27 -10.08
C THR A 268 7.45 14.17 -9.02
N TRP A 269 7.92 12.99 -9.43
CA TRP A 269 8.23 11.92 -8.47
C TRP A 269 9.25 12.38 -7.41
N ASP A 270 10.29 13.10 -7.81
CA ASP A 270 11.34 13.59 -6.89
C ASP A 270 10.78 14.50 -5.80
N GLU A 271 9.88 15.43 -6.16
CA GLU A 271 9.25 16.34 -5.20
C GLU A 271 8.40 15.60 -4.18
N VAL A 272 7.54 14.68 -4.63
CA VAL A 272 6.68 13.90 -3.72
C VAL A 272 7.50 12.93 -2.89
N ASN A 273 8.44 12.23 -3.51
CA ASN A 273 9.33 11.29 -2.83
C ASN A 273 10.18 11.97 -1.75
N ALA A 274 10.68 13.19 -1.99
CA ALA A 274 11.43 13.95 -1.00
C ALA A 274 10.58 14.27 0.25
N ILE A 275 9.31 14.68 0.05
CA ILE A 275 8.38 14.98 1.15
C ILE A 275 8.07 13.69 1.92
N ASP A 276 7.66 12.64 1.22
CA ASP A 276 7.21 11.39 1.83
C ASP A 276 8.34 10.67 2.58
N LYS A 277 9.53 10.62 1.97
CA LYS A 277 10.73 10.05 2.60
C LYS A 277 11.15 10.82 3.85
N ALA A 278 11.14 12.16 3.81
CA ALA A 278 11.43 12.98 4.99
C ALA A 278 10.42 12.74 6.12
N MET A 279 9.15 12.55 5.78
CA MET A 279 8.12 12.19 6.75
C MET A 279 8.36 10.78 7.32
N TYR A 280 8.69 9.80 6.49
CA TYR A 280 9.07 8.45 6.92
C TYR A 280 10.26 8.47 7.87
N GLU A 281 11.34 9.17 7.52
CA GLU A 281 12.53 9.30 8.36
C GLU A 281 12.20 9.92 9.72
N LYS A 282 11.36 10.94 9.74
CA LYS A 282 10.90 11.58 10.98
C LYS A 282 10.03 10.66 11.82
N GLU A 283 9.04 10.01 11.21
CA GLU A 283 7.98 9.31 11.95
C GLU A 283 8.34 7.85 12.29
N VAL A 284 9.22 7.22 11.50
CA VAL A 284 9.60 5.80 11.67
C VAL A 284 11.02 5.65 12.23
N MET A 285 11.96 6.51 11.78
CA MET A 285 13.39 6.32 12.06
C MET A 285 13.92 7.21 13.17
N THR A 286 13.23 8.29 13.51
CA THR A 286 13.72 9.29 14.47
C THR A 286 12.99 9.16 15.81
N GLN A 287 13.74 9.28 16.91
CA GLN A 287 13.20 9.29 18.27
C GLN A 287 12.09 10.34 18.41
N GLY A 288 10.97 9.94 19.00
CA GLY A 288 9.77 10.79 19.12
C GLY A 288 8.81 10.71 17.92
N GLY A 289 9.18 10.05 16.84
CA GLY A 289 8.28 9.74 15.73
C GLY A 289 7.17 8.77 16.13
N ARG A 290 6.05 8.81 15.43
CA ARG A 290 4.83 8.02 15.76
C ARG A 290 5.09 6.52 15.79
N TYR A 291 5.92 6.02 14.89
CA TYR A 291 6.26 4.61 14.76
C TYR A 291 7.64 4.25 15.30
N PHE A 292 8.40 5.25 15.79
CA PHE A 292 9.72 4.97 16.38
C PHE A 292 9.59 4.10 17.62
N GLY A 293 10.42 3.06 17.70
CA GLY A 293 10.38 2.11 18.82
C GLY A 293 9.13 1.23 18.87
N ASP A 294 8.44 1.07 17.73
CA ASP A 294 7.30 0.18 17.63
C ASP A 294 7.66 -1.25 18.02
N THR A 295 6.83 -1.87 18.86
CA THR A 295 6.99 -3.23 19.35
C THR A 295 5.85 -4.13 18.89
N PHE A 296 6.16 -5.38 18.62
CA PHE A 296 5.28 -6.40 18.09
C PHE A 296 5.67 -7.78 18.61
N THR A 297 4.78 -8.75 18.49
CA THR A 297 5.07 -10.14 18.81
C THR A 297 6.11 -10.69 17.85
N ALA A 298 7.18 -11.31 18.37
CA ALA A 298 8.21 -11.89 17.51
C ALA A 298 7.62 -13.01 16.63
N PRO A 299 7.85 -12.98 15.30
CA PRO A 299 7.42 -14.06 14.42
C PRO A 299 8.16 -15.36 14.74
N ALA A 300 7.40 -16.46 14.85
CA ALA A 300 7.96 -17.82 15.05
C ALA A 300 8.51 -18.41 13.75
#